data_b2422370b73891b936a5104f58b3be06
#
_entry.id   b2422370b73891b936a5104f58b3be06
#
_cell.length_a   1.000
_cell.length_b   1.000
_cell.length_c   1.000
_cell.angle_alpha   90.00
_cell.angle_beta   90.00
_cell.angle_gamma   90.00
#
_symmetry.space_group_name_H-M   'P 1'
#
loop_
_entity.id
_entity.type
_entity.pdbx_description
1 polymer ?
#
loop_
_entity_poly.entity_id
_entity_poly.type
_entity_poly.pdbx_seq_one_letter_code
_entity_poly.pdbx_strand_id
1 'polypeptide(L)'
;DCSSYRHNCVCLKIGEYYKLHCNDAIFTILGPDKDFYNTCIANSEKTKEKSSNVKCIETIKVNSLDKEEQYVPGEIKWPEIDSTSAINESSIVFLFEYEGLKILFTGDSGRNGLANAINFADSNSIDLSDTQIIKMPHHGSRHNIDIAFLDRFTHQNRTCYISCTKGDEGHHPSKRLINLLNEKGFKVLSTSGSTLHRSKNAPDRGWQVAKRIECYPTMEKLNL
;
A
#
# COMPACT_ATOMS: atom_id res chain seq x y z
N ASP A 1 -11.26 10.53 26.83
CA ASP A 1 -11.52 9.19 27.32
C ASP A 1 -11.27 8.18 26.17
N CYS A 2 -10.11 7.49 26.23
CA CYS A 2 -9.72 6.55 25.16
C CYS A 2 -10.59 5.29 25.08
N SER A 3 -11.51 5.07 26.01
CA SER A 3 -12.37 3.91 26.00
C SER A 3 -13.45 3.98 24.92
N SER A 4 -13.89 5.17 24.55
CA SER A 4 -14.89 5.36 23.49
C SER A 4 -14.32 5.10 22.08
N TYR A 5 -13.01 5.26 21.88
CA TYR A 5 -12.36 5.00 20.58
C TYR A 5 -12.30 3.50 20.23
N ARG A 6 -12.22 2.62 21.23
CA ARG A 6 -12.17 1.17 21.02
C ARG A 6 -13.53 0.55 20.68
N HIS A 7 -14.62 1.22 20.98
CA HIS A 7 -15.97 0.73 20.66
C HIS A 7 -16.49 1.15 19.28
N ASN A 8 -15.82 2.11 18.63
CA ASN A 8 -16.15 2.56 17.28
C ASN A 8 -15.17 1.99 16.24
N CYS A 9 -14.64 0.78 16.46
CA CYS A 9 -13.96 0.07 15.37
C CYS A 9 -14.92 -0.05 14.20
N VAL A 10 -14.59 0.63 13.10
CA VAL A 10 -15.28 0.48 11.83
C VAL A 10 -14.84 -0.86 11.26
N CYS A 11 -15.40 -1.94 11.82
CA CYS A 11 -15.32 -3.26 11.21
C CYS A 11 -16.42 -3.33 10.18
N LEU A 12 -16.08 -3.69 8.94
CA LEU A 12 -17.08 -4.03 7.94
C LEU A 12 -17.92 -5.18 8.51
N LYS A 13 -19.21 -4.96 8.66
CA LYS A 13 -20.14 -6.06 8.85
C LYS A 13 -20.26 -6.78 7.52
N ILE A 14 -20.24 -8.09 7.53
CA ILE A 14 -20.45 -8.89 6.32
C ILE A 14 -21.74 -8.44 5.65
N GLY A 15 -21.64 -8.00 4.39
CA GLY A 15 -22.78 -7.52 3.60
C GLY A 15 -23.18 -6.06 3.78
N GLU A 16 -22.55 -5.32 4.68
CA GLU A 16 -22.75 -3.89 4.83
C GLU A 16 -21.44 -3.15 4.54
N TYR A 17 -21.31 -2.53 3.37
CA TYR A 17 -20.19 -1.64 3.13
C TYR A 17 -20.44 -0.29 3.79
N TYR A 18 -19.42 0.21 4.42
CA TYR A 18 -19.49 1.45 5.15
C TYR A 18 -19.14 2.62 4.22
N LYS A 19 -20.14 3.43 3.88
CA LYS A 19 -19.91 4.72 3.23
C LYS A 19 -20.06 5.82 4.27
N LEU A 20 -18.98 6.56 4.48
CA LEU A 20 -18.99 7.78 5.27
C LEU A 20 -19.07 8.96 4.33
N HIS A 21 -20.08 9.80 4.52
CA HIS A 21 -20.23 11.05 3.80
C HIS A 21 -19.73 12.20 4.68
N CYS A 22 -18.79 12.99 4.15
CA CYS A 22 -18.30 14.20 4.79
C CYS A 22 -18.39 15.33 3.76
N ASN A 23 -19.44 16.15 3.85
CA ASN A 23 -19.84 17.08 2.80
C ASN A 23 -19.98 16.33 1.46
N ASP A 24 -19.23 16.76 0.41
CA ASP A 24 -19.24 16.14 -0.92
C ASP A 24 -18.23 14.98 -1.05
N ALA A 25 -17.47 14.69 0.01
CA ALA A 25 -16.51 13.59 0.02
C ALA A 25 -17.16 12.28 0.49
N ILE A 26 -16.82 11.20 -0.17
CA ILE A 26 -17.27 9.84 0.17
C ILE A 26 -16.06 9.00 0.52
N PHE A 27 -16.12 8.31 1.67
CA PHE A 27 -15.15 7.32 2.09
C PHE A 27 -15.84 5.95 2.07
N THR A 28 -15.39 5.06 1.21
CA THR A 28 -15.89 3.68 1.16
C THR A 28 -14.85 2.75 1.74
N ILE A 29 -15.13 2.17 2.92
CA ILE A 29 -14.22 1.21 3.56
C ILE A 29 -14.34 -0.11 2.81
N LEU A 30 -13.22 -0.63 2.33
CA LEU A 30 -13.13 -1.89 1.57
C LEU A 30 -12.61 -3.06 2.40
N GLY A 31 -11.85 -2.78 3.45
CA GLY A 31 -11.24 -3.80 4.31
C GLY A 31 -10.56 -3.20 5.53
N PRO A 32 -10.19 -4.07 6.49
CA PRO A 32 -10.52 -5.49 6.57
C PRO A 32 -11.99 -5.75 6.95
N ASP A 33 -12.55 -6.89 6.52
CA ASP A 33 -13.79 -7.37 7.12
C ASP A 33 -13.53 -7.90 8.54
N LYS A 34 -14.62 -8.13 9.29
CA LYS A 34 -14.53 -8.52 10.70
C LYS A 34 -13.80 -9.84 10.91
N ASP A 35 -14.03 -10.81 10.05
CA ASP A 35 -13.47 -12.17 10.23
C ASP A 35 -11.99 -12.18 9.89
N PHE A 36 -11.61 -11.47 8.83
CA PHE A 36 -10.21 -11.27 8.49
C PHE A 36 -9.47 -10.50 9.58
N TYR A 37 -10.06 -9.42 10.11
CA TYR A 37 -9.49 -8.64 11.21
C TYR A 37 -9.26 -9.49 12.47
N ASN A 38 -10.27 -10.28 12.87
CA ASN A 38 -10.15 -11.18 14.02
C ASN A 38 -9.05 -12.23 13.80
N THR A 39 -8.91 -12.74 12.59
CA THR A 39 -7.83 -13.66 12.23
C THR A 39 -6.45 -12.99 12.36
N CYS A 40 -6.32 -11.73 11.94
CA CYS A 40 -5.10 -10.97 12.12
C CYS A 40 -4.76 -10.74 13.60
N ILE A 41 -5.75 -10.40 14.44
CA ILE A 41 -5.56 -10.26 15.89
C ILE A 41 -5.05 -11.58 16.49
N ALA A 42 -5.71 -12.70 16.21
CA ALA A 42 -5.32 -14.00 16.73
C ALA A 42 -3.88 -14.38 16.33
N ASN A 43 -3.49 -14.06 15.11
CA ASN A 43 -2.13 -14.31 14.62
C ASN A 43 -1.11 -13.36 15.24
N SER A 44 -1.47 -12.11 15.55
CA SER A 44 -0.56 -11.13 16.18
C SER A 44 -0.26 -11.50 17.64
N GLU A 45 -1.21 -12.03 18.39
CA GLU A 45 -0.99 -12.52 19.76
C GLU A 45 -0.06 -13.72 19.77
N LYS A 46 -0.27 -14.70 18.90
CA LYS A 46 0.66 -15.83 18.71
C LYS A 46 2.08 -15.41 18.36
N THR A 47 2.24 -14.32 17.62
CA THR A 47 3.54 -13.75 17.30
C THR A 47 4.17 -13.14 18.55
N LYS A 48 3.39 -12.46 19.42
CA LYS A 48 3.89 -11.90 20.69
C LYS A 48 4.34 -12.98 21.66
N GLU A 49 3.61 -14.07 21.81
CA GLU A 49 4.00 -15.20 22.67
C GLU A 49 5.31 -15.85 22.20
N LYS A 50 5.49 -15.98 20.88
CA LYS A 50 6.75 -16.49 20.31
C LYS A 50 7.91 -15.52 20.54
N SER A 51 7.68 -14.20 20.49
CA SER A 51 8.73 -13.20 20.66
C SER A 51 9.18 -13.07 22.12
N SER A 52 8.33 -13.35 23.11
CA SER A 52 8.70 -13.37 24.52
C SER A 52 9.67 -14.52 24.87
N ASN A 53 9.62 -15.60 24.11
CA ASN A 53 10.53 -16.76 24.30
C ASN A 53 11.74 -16.77 23.33
N VAL A 54 11.80 -15.87 22.36
CA VAL A 54 12.84 -15.87 21.31
C VAL A 54 13.30 -14.44 21.05
N LYS A 55 13.99 -13.86 22.03
CA LYS A 55 14.60 -12.51 21.91
C LYS A 55 15.65 -12.36 20.81
N CYS A 56 15.97 -13.39 20.03
CA CYS A 56 17.11 -13.39 19.11
C CYS A 56 16.77 -13.73 17.63
N ILE A 57 15.59 -14.30 17.32
CA ILE A 57 15.37 -14.86 15.98
C ILE A 57 14.63 -13.90 15.05
N GLU A 58 13.78 -13.03 15.57
CA GLU A 58 13.05 -12.07 14.71
C GLU A 58 13.96 -10.96 14.16
N THR A 59 14.91 -10.46 14.95
CA THR A 59 15.89 -9.47 14.47
C THR A 59 16.78 -10.04 13.37
N ILE A 60 17.07 -11.34 13.42
CA ILE A 60 17.88 -12.03 12.39
C ILE A 60 17.07 -12.34 11.13
N LYS A 61 15.78 -12.69 11.25
CA LYS A 61 14.92 -12.95 10.07
C LYS A 61 14.52 -11.68 9.33
N VAL A 62 14.22 -10.60 10.04
CA VAL A 62 13.94 -9.29 9.42
C VAL A 62 15.19 -8.79 8.69
N ASN A 63 16.35 -8.87 9.31
CA ASN A 63 17.61 -8.46 8.69
C ASN A 63 18.06 -9.35 7.51
N SER A 64 17.56 -10.58 7.40
CA SER A 64 17.90 -11.47 6.27
C SER A 64 16.92 -11.38 5.11
N LEU A 65 15.66 -10.99 5.38
CA LEU A 65 14.63 -10.79 4.35
C LEU A 65 14.75 -9.42 3.68
N ASP A 66 15.24 -8.41 4.41
CA ASP A 66 15.37 -7.04 3.92
C ASP A 66 16.72 -6.76 3.22
N LYS A 67 17.64 -7.72 3.17
CA LYS A 67 18.76 -7.58 2.24
C LYS A 67 18.17 -7.62 0.85
N GLU A 68 18.13 -6.45 0.20
CA GLU A 68 17.86 -6.37 -1.23
C GLU A 68 18.67 -7.47 -1.91
N GLU A 69 18.02 -8.58 -2.27
CA GLU A 69 18.62 -9.51 -3.21
C GLU A 69 19.07 -8.65 -4.39
N GLN A 70 20.33 -8.78 -4.77
CA GLN A 70 20.89 -7.99 -5.86
C GLN A 70 19.87 -7.96 -6.99
N TYR A 71 19.41 -6.76 -7.33
CA TYR A 71 18.47 -6.57 -8.42
C TYR A 71 19.12 -7.07 -9.68
N VAL A 72 18.70 -8.21 -10.16
CA VAL A 72 19.11 -8.75 -11.45
C VAL A 72 18.13 -8.23 -12.50
N PRO A 73 18.59 -7.41 -13.45
CA PRO A 73 17.74 -6.86 -14.50
C PRO A 73 17.13 -7.99 -15.35
N GLY A 74 15.84 -7.86 -15.67
CA GLY A 74 15.12 -8.79 -16.51
C GLY A 74 14.58 -10.03 -15.81
N GLU A 75 15.01 -10.36 -14.60
CA GLU A 75 14.37 -11.33 -13.74
C GLU A 75 13.48 -10.61 -12.73
N ILE A 76 12.25 -10.29 -13.12
CA ILE A 76 11.22 -9.95 -12.14
C ILE A 76 10.74 -11.26 -11.52
N LYS A 77 11.59 -11.91 -10.74
CA LYS A 77 11.11 -12.89 -9.78
C LYS A 77 10.44 -12.09 -8.66
N TRP A 78 9.15 -11.88 -8.84
CA TRP A 78 8.32 -11.40 -7.75
C TRP A 78 8.27 -12.50 -6.70
N PRO A 79 8.59 -12.21 -5.43
CA PRO A 79 8.67 -13.26 -4.43
C PRO A 79 7.34 -14.00 -4.34
N GLU A 80 7.37 -15.32 -4.53
CA GLU A 80 6.18 -16.18 -4.55
C GLU A 80 5.49 -16.25 -3.19
N ILE A 81 6.26 -16.10 -2.11
CA ILE A 81 5.77 -16.19 -0.73
C ILE A 81 6.39 -15.07 0.08
N ASP A 82 5.65 -13.97 0.19
CA ASP A 82 6.00 -12.91 1.12
C ASP A 82 4.78 -12.54 1.94
N SER A 83 4.94 -12.60 3.24
CA SER A 83 3.94 -12.15 4.19
C SER A 83 4.48 -10.97 4.96
N THR A 84 3.68 -9.98 5.12
CA THR A 84 3.90 -8.92 6.10
C THR A 84 3.34 -9.35 7.47
N SER A 85 3.52 -8.52 8.49
CA SER A 85 2.98 -8.81 9.82
C SER A 85 1.45 -8.83 9.82
N ALA A 86 0.85 -9.60 10.74
CA ALA A 86 -0.60 -9.60 10.91
C ALA A 86 -1.16 -8.21 11.26
N ILE A 87 -0.35 -7.36 11.91
CA ILE A 87 -0.71 -5.96 12.18
C ILE A 87 -0.83 -5.18 10.89
N ASN A 88 0.13 -5.33 9.97
CA ASN A 88 0.07 -4.67 8.67
C ASN A 88 -1.11 -5.17 7.85
N GLU A 89 -1.32 -6.51 7.80
CA GLU A 89 -2.47 -7.11 7.10
C GLU A 89 -3.81 -6.54 7.57
N SER A 90 -3.92 -6.16 8.86
CA SER A 90 -5.14 -5.59 9.45
C SER A 90 -5.34 -4.09 9.15
N SER A 91 -4.49 -3.47 8.35
CA SER A 91 -4.63 -2.06 7.99
C SER A 91 -5.91 -1.79 7.22
N ILE A 92 -6.49 -0.62 7.48
CA ILE A 92 -7.69 -0.17 6.76
C ILE A 92 -7.35 0.11 5.30
N VAL A 93 -8.15 -0.45 4.40
CA VAL A 93 -8.16 -0.13 2.97
C VAL A 93 -9.46 0.58 2.65
N PHE A 94 -9.39 1.77 2.04
CA PHE A 94 -10.57 2.52 1.68
C PHE A 94 -10.42 3.30 0.38
N LEU A 95 -11.54 3.49 -0.31
CA LEU A 95 -11.67 4.38 -1.46
C LEU A 95 -12.17 5.73 -0.99
N PHE A 96 -11.46 6.79 -1.35
CA PHE A 96 -11.88 8.17 -1.18
C PHE A 96 -12.33 8.75 -2.51
N GLU A 97 -13.51 9.38 -2.53
CA GLU A 97 -14.08 10.01 -3.70
C GLU A 97 -14.47 11.46 -3.39
N TYR A 98 -14.03 12.38 -4.23
CA TYR A 98 -14.37 13.80 -4.12
C TYR A 98 -14.31 14.48 -5.49
N GLU A 99 -15.41 15.09 -5.92
CA GLU A 99 -15.49 15.81 -7.21
C GLU A 99 -14.91 15.05 -8.41
N GLY A 100 -15.20 13.74 -8.51
CA GLY A 100 -14.69 12.87 -9.57
C GLY A 100 -13.23 12.45 -9.42
N LEU A 101 -12.56 12.81 -8.32
CA LEU A 101 -11.27 12.26 -7.95
C LEU A 101 -11.49 11.00 -7.10
N LYS A 102 -10.86 9.89 -7.49
CA LYS A 102 -10.83 8.65 -6.72
C LYS A 102 -9.42 8.31 -6.28
N ILE A 103 -9.24 8.10 -4.98
CA ILE A 103 -7.97 7.72 -4.36
C ILE A 103 -8.16 6.45 -3.55
N LEU A 104 -7.39 5.42 -3.84
CA LEU A 104 -7.33 4.21 -3.04
C LEU A 104 -6.21 4.34 -1.97
N PHE A 105 -6.61 4.30 -0.71
CA PHE A 105 -5.70 4.26 0.43
C PHE A 105 -5.56 2.84 0.95
N THR A 106 -4.34 2.36 1.08
CA THR A 106 -4.05 0.96 1.39
C THR A 106 -3.40 0.75 2.77
N GLY A 107 -3.14 1.82 3.53
CA GLY A 107 -2.44 1.72 4.80
C GLY A 107 -1.08 1.03 4.66
N ASP A 108 -0.82 0.09 5.53
CA ASP A 108 0.32 -0.83 5.48
C ASP A 108 -0.13 -2.26 5.13
N SER A 109 -1.34 -2.40 4.57
CA SER A 109 -1.96 -3.68 4.23
C SER A 109 -1.03 -4.57 3.41
N GLY A 110 -1.03 -5.85 3.73
CA GLY A 110 -0.33 -6.86 2.96
C GLY A 110 -1.17 -7.40 1.82
N ARG A 111 -0.64 -8.42 1.14
CA ARG A 111 -1.28 -9.03 -0.03
C ARG A 111 -2.66 -9.61 0.29
N ASN A 112 -2.79 -10.27 1.45
CA ASN A 112 -4.06 -10.86 1.86
C ASN A 112 -5.10 -9.78 2.21
N GLY A 113 -4.69 -8.71 2.90
CA GLY A 113 -5.57 -7.60 3.22
C GLY A 113 -6.03 -6.84 1.97
N LEU A 114 -5.13 -6.64 1.00
CA LEU A 114 -5.48 -6.07 -0.30
C LEU A 114 -6.43 -6.98 -1.09
N ALA A 115 -6.17 -8.29 -1.12
CA ALA A 115 -7.06 -9.26 -1.78
C ALA A 115 -8.45 -9.28 -1.13
N ASN A 116 -8.52 -9.24 0.22
CA ASN A 116 -9.77 -9.13 0.96
C ASN A 116 -10.56 -7.88 0.55
N ALA A 117 -9.89 -6.72 0.48
CA ALA A 117 -10.50 -5.45 0.08
C ALA A 117 -11.02 -5.47 -1.38
N ILE A 118 -10.25 -6.06 -2.30
CA ILE A 118 -10.65 -6.19 -3.71
C ILE A 118 -11.85 -7.13 -3.85
N ASN A 119 -11.82 -8.28 -3.19
CA ASN A 119 -12.93 -9.24 -3.21
C ASN A 119 -14.22 -8.61 -2.64
N PHE A 120 -14.08 -7.80 -1.61
CA PHE A 120 -15.21 -7.04 -1.06
C PHE A 120 -15.76 -6.03 -2.09
N ALA A 121 -14.89 -5.28 -2.74
CA ALA A 121 -15.30 -4.31 -3.77
C ALA A 121 -16.04 -5.00 -4.92
N ASP A 122 -15.52 -6.13 -5.43
CA ASP A 122 -16.13 -6.91 -6.49
C ASP A 122 -17.51 -7.46 -6.09
N SER A 123 -17.60 -8.02 -4.88
CA SER A 123 -18.85 -8.58 -4.34
C SER A 123 -19.95 -7.54 -4.13
N ASN A 124 -19.57 -6.27 -3.94
CA ASN A 124 -20.49 -5.17 -3.72
C ASN A 124 -20.64 -4.25 -4.95
N SER A 125 -20.12 -4.65 -6.10
CA SER A 125 -20.15 -3.87 -7.35
C SER A 125 -19.56 -2.46 -7.19
N ILE A 126 -18.50 -2.33 -6.38
CA ILE A 126 -17.77 -1.08 -6.21
C ILE A 126 -16.72 -1.01 -7.32
N ASP A 127 -16.89 -0.07 -8.22
CA ASP A 127 -15.99 0.11 -9.35
C ASP A 127 -14.69 0.82 -8.92
N LEU A 128 -13.59 0.10 -9.01
CA LEU A 128 -12.23 0.61 -8.77
C LEU A 128 -11.51 0.97 -10.07
N SER A 129 -12.14 0.71 -11.24
CA SER A 129 -11.48 0.83 -12.54
C SER A 129 -11.07 2.26 -12.90
N ASP A 130 -11.70 3.28 -12.35
CA ASP A 130 -11.41 4.70 -12.58
C ASP A 130 -10.61 5.37 -11.44
N THR A 131 -10.07 4.58 -10.52
CA THR A 131 -9.17 5.09 -9.47
C THR A 131 -7.97 5.79 -10.10
N GLN A 132 -7.77 7.08 -9.85
CA GLN A 132 -6.67 7.84 -10.43
C GLN A 132 -5.39 7.80 -9.59
N ILE A 133 -5.52 7.60 -8.29
CA ILE A 133 -4.40 7.60 -7.36
C ILE A 133 -4.46 6.37 -6.48
N ILE A 134 -3.32 5.71 -6.31
CA ILE A 134 -3.14 4.64 -5.34
C ILE A 134 -2.04 5.06 -4.37
N LYS A 135 -2.36 5.21 -3.08
CA LYS A 135 -1.34 5.31 -2.03
C LYS A 135 -0.80 3.90 -1.80
N MET A 136 0.46 3.69 -2.15
CA MET A 136 1.09 2.38 -2.05
C MET A 136 1.23 1.95 -0.59
N PRO A 137 1.02 0.65 -0.29
CA PRO A 137 1.08 0.16 1.08
C PRO A 137 2.52 0.17 1.61
N HIS A 138 2.64 0.24 2.91
CA HIS A 138 3.85 0.04 3.70
C HIS A 138 5.08 0.67 3.05
N HIS A 139 5.02 1.98 2.83
CA HIS A 139 6.12 2.80 2.27
C HIS A 139 6.69 2.32 0.93
N GLY A 140 5.91 1.54 0.16
CA GLY A 140 6.36 0.96 -1.11
C GLY A 140 7.16 -0.33 -0.93
N SER A 141 6.83 -1.11 0.10
CA SER A 141 7.38 -2.46 0.29
C SER A 141 6.90 -3.41 -0.80
N ARG A 142 7.80 -4.17 -1.40
CA ARG A 142 7.46 -5.22 -2.37
C ARG A 142 6.72 -6.40 -1.73
N HIS A 143 6.91 -6.60 -0.43
CA HIS A 143 6.30 -7.70 0.32
C HIS A 143 4.78 -7.53 0.49
N ASN A 144 4.31 -6.28 0.39
CA ASN A 144 2.93 -5.92 0.62
C ASN A 144 2.08 -5.85 -0.66
N ILE A 145 2.69 -6.03 -1.83
CA ILE A 145 2.01 -5.90 -3.13
C ILE A 145 2.04 -7.21 -3.89
N ASP A 146 0.92 -7.54 -4.52
CA ASP A 146 0.78 -8.58 -5.53
C ASP A 146 0.71 -7.96 -6.93
N ILE A 147 1.27 -8.66 -7.93
CA ILE A 147 1.16 -8.25 -9.34
C ILE A 147 -0.31 -8.22 -9.77
N ALA A 148 -1.10 -9.20 -9.35
CA ALA A 148 -2.53 -9.26 -9.65
C ALA A 148 -3.31 -8.04 -9.12
N PHE A 149 -2.92 -7.51 -7.94
CA PHE A 149 -3.48 -6.26 -7.44
C PHE A 149 -3.16 -5.10 -8.39
N LEU A 150 -1.92 -4.97 -8.85
CA LEU A 150 -1.52 -3.89 -9.77
C LEU A 150 -2.22 -4.00 -11.12
N ASP A 151 -2.45 -5.23 -11.62
CA ASP A 151 -3.10 -5.47 -12.90
C ASP A 151 -4.55 -4.99 -12.96
N ARG A 152 -5.20 -4.85 -11.81
CA ARG A 152 -6.52 -4.22 -11.70
C ARG A 152 -6.54 -2.74 -12.09
N PHE A 153 -5.37 -2.11 -12.10
CA PHE A 153 -5.22 -0.67 -12.27
C PHE A 153 -4.36 -0.26 -13.48
N THR A 154 -4.18 -1.12 -14.48
CA THR A 154 -3.27 -0.91 -15.61
C THR A 154 -3.76 0.06 -16.69
N HIS A 155 -4.73 0.91 -16.44
CA HIS A 155 -5.15 1.94 -17.38
C HIS A 155 -4.21 3.16 -17.32
N GLN A 156 -4.09 3.87 -18.44
CA GLN A 156 -3.14 4.98 -18.60
C GLN A 156 -3.31 6.12 -17.58
N ASN A 157 -2.20 6.76 -17.22
CA ASN A 157 -2.13 7.99 -16.41
C ASN A 157 -2.47 7.88 -14.92
N ARG A 158 -2.35 6.71 -14.31
CA ARG A 158 -2.53 6.58 -12.86
C ARG A 158 -1.28 6.95 -12.10
N THR A 159 -1.48 7.48 -10.91
CA THR A 159 -0.40 7.90 -10.03
C THR A 159 -0.32 6.98 -8.82
N CYS A 160 0.86 6.44 -8.55
CA CYS A 160 1.19 5.77 -7.30
C CYS A 160 1.91 6.74 -6.37
N TYR A 161 1.36 6.95 -5.17
CA TYR A 161 1.99 7.74 -4.11
C TYR A 161 2.66 6.82 -3.10
N ILE A 162 3.94 7.07 -2.86
CA ILE A 162 4.74 6.35 -1.88
C ILE A 162 5.11 7.32 -0.77
N SER A 163 4.63 7.09 0.44
CA SER A 163 5.03 7.85 1.63
C SER A 163 6.23 7.18 2.28
N CYS A 164 7.40 7.79 2.22
CA CYS A 164 8.62 7.30 2.85
C CYS A 164 9.52 8.46 3.28
N THR A 165 10.43 8.19 4.20
CA THR A 165 11.43 9.17 4.65
C THR A 165 12.64 9.17 3.74
N LYS A 166 13.35 10.30 3.71
CA LYS A 166 14.68 10.38 3.10
C LYS A 166 15.68 9.70 4.04
N GLY A 167 16.46 8.78 3.54
CA GLY A 167 17.48 8.09 4.33
C GLY A 167 17.03 6.77 4.96
N ASP A 168 15.88 6.23 4.55
CA ASP A 168 15.54 4.84 4.81
C ASP A 168 16.41 3.95 3.89
N GLU A 169 17.71 4.03 4.16
CA GLU A 169 18.75 3.51 3.30
C GLU A 169 18.61 1.99 3.18
N GLY A 170 18.08 1.55 2.06
CA GLY A 170 18.08 0.17 1.63
C GLY A 170 16.74 -0.56 1.72
N HIS A 171 15.68 0.01 2.34
CA HIS A 171 14.46 -0.76 2.58
C HIS A 171 13.24 -0.25 1.81
N HIS A 172 12.93 1.05 1.87
CA HIS A 172 11.73 1.60 1.23
C HIS A 172 12.01 2.94 0.55
N PRO A 173 11.42 3.15 -0.63
CA PRO A 173 10.63 2.22 -1.44
C PRO A 173 11.51 1.17 -2.13
N SER A 174 10.98 -0.04 -2.33
CA SER A 174 11.66 -1.10 -3.07
C SER A 174 11.92 -0.66 -4.52
N LYS A 175 13.17 -0.74 -4.97
CA LYS A 175 13.56 -0.40 -6.36
C LYS A 175 12.86 -1.30 -7.38
N ARG A 176 12.67 -2.59 -7.05
CA ARG A 176 11.91 -3.54 -7.89
C ARG A 176 10.47 -3.10 -8.06
N LEU A 177 9.83 -2.66 -6.97
CA LEU A 177 8.45 -2.16 -7.05
C LEU A 177 8.38 -0.90 -7.91
N ILE A 178 9.31 0.05 -7.75
CA ILE A 178 9.35 1.28 -8.57
C ILE A 178 9.49 0.93 -10.05
N ASN A 179 10.39 0.00 -10.41
CA ASN A 179 10.57 -0.42 -11.79
C ASN A 179 9.31 -1.08 -12.34
N LEU A 180 8.70 -2.01 -11.58
CA LEU A 180 7.45 -2.67 -11.98
C LEU A 180 6.31 -1.67 -12.19
N LEU A 181 6.16 -0.68 -11.30
CA LEU A 181 5.15 0.36 -11.43
C LEU A 181 5.37 1.19 -12.69
N ASN A 182 6.62 1.56 -12.99
CA ASN A 182 6.95 2.29 -14.20
C ASN A 182 6.71 1.45 -15.47
N GLU A 183 7.08 0.17 -15.48
CA GLU A 183 6.83 -0.77 -16.57
C GLU A 183 5.34 -0.93 -16.85
N LYS A 184 4.51 -0.96 -15.80
CA LYS A 184 3.05 -1.00 -15.91
C LYS A 184 2.43 0.36 -16.25
N GLY A 185 3.22 1.40 -16.49
CA GLY A 185 2.77 2.71 -16.95
C GLY A 185 2.26 3.65 -15.85
N PHE A 186 2.50 3.34 -14.58
CA PHE A 186 2.15 4.24 -13.48
C PHE A 186 3.10 5.43 -13.40
N LYS A 187 2.57 6.60 -13.03
CA LYS A 187 3.37 7.72 -12.58
C LYS A 187 3.71 7.52 -11.10
N VAL A 188 4.98 7.32 -10.76
CA VAL A 188 5.42 7.07 -9.39
C VAL A 188 5.89 8.37 -8.74
N LEU A 189 5.31 8.73 -7.61
CA LEU A 189 5.68 9.89 -6.80
C LEU A 189 5.99 9.46 -5.37
N SER A 190 7.01 10.06 -4.74
CA SER A 190 7.40 9.75 -3.37
C SER A 190 7.61 11.01 -2.54
N THR A 191 7.32 10.91 -1.24
CA THR A 191 7.63 11.95 -0.26
C THR A 191 9.09 11.94 0.19
N SER A 192 9.92 11.02 -0.31
CA SER A 192 11.34 10.95 0.05
C SER A 192 12.06 12.27 -0.26
N GLY A 193 12.39 13.02 0.79
CA GLY A 193 13.08 14.30 0.69
C GLY A 193 12.26 15.43 0.05
N SER A 194 10.94 15.25 -0.14
CA SER A 194 10.06 16.27 -0.71
C SER A 194 8.65 16.20 -0.14
N THR A 195 7.94 17.31 -0.17
CA THR A 195 6.51 17.35 0.13
C THR A 195 5.72 17.23 -1.17
N LEU A 196 4.79 16.30 -1.23
CA LEU A 196 3.86 16.18 -2.33
C LEU A 196 2.59 16.98 -2.02
N HIS A 197 2.18 17.78 -2.97
CA HIS A 197 0.95 18.54 -2.91
C HIS A 197 0.09 18.27 -4.14
N ARG A 198 -1.19 18.12 -3.92
CA ARG A 198 -2.20 18.07 -4.98
C ARG A 198 -3.33 19.02 -4.64
N SER A 199 -3.67 19.88 -5.57
CA SER A 199 -4.81 20.79 -5.45
C SER A 199 -5.70 20.67 -6.70
N LYS A 200 -6.97 20.95 -6.51
CA LYS A 200 -7.97 21.12 -7.57
C LYS A 200 -8.71 22.42 -7.30
N ASN A 201 -8.85 23.28 -8.32
CA ASN A 201 -9.54 24.56 -8.20
C ASN A 201 -9.01 25.50 -7.08
N ALA A 202 -7.76 25.31 -6.67
CA ALA A 202 -7.10 26.16 -5.67
C ALA A 202 -6.23 27.23 -6.36
N PRO A 203 -6.02 28.38 -5.72
CA PRO A 203 -5.10 29.39 -6.21
C PRO A 203 -3.69 28.81 -6.41
N ASP A 204 -3.01 29.25 -7.47
CA ASP A 204 -1.62 28.92 -7.66
C ASP A 204 -0.77 29.50 -6.51
N ARG A 205 -0.02 28.65 -5.85
CA ARG A 205 0.86 28.97 -4.72
C ARG A 205 2.33 28.92 -5.10
N GLY A 206 2.66 28.84 -6.39
CA GLY A 206 4.03 28.75 -6.89
C GLY A 206 4.73 27.42 -6.55
N TRP A 207 3.98 26.37 -6.23
CA TRP A 207 4.57 25.06 -5.94
C TRP A 207 5.03 24.37 -7.21
N GLN A 208 6.21 23.78 -7.14
CA GLN A 208 6.76 23.05 -8.27
C GLN A 208 5.99 21.75 -8.52
N VAL A 209 5.96 21.33 -9.79
CA VAL A 209 5.39 20.03 -10.18
C VAL A 209 6.19 18.90 -9.53
N ALA A 210 5.50 17.95 -8.93
CA ALA A 210 6.12 16.77 -8.33
C ALA A 210 6.91 15.98 -9.38
N LYS A 211 8.17 15.68 -9.07
CA LYS A 211 9.04 14.89 -9.95
C LYS A 211 8.66 13.41 -9.85
N ARG A 212 8.51 12.76 -11.00
CA ARG A 212 8.35 11.32 -11.11
C ARG A 212 9.66 10.63 -10.69
N ILE A 213 9.53 9.49 -10.00
CA ILE A 213 10.65 8.58 -9.82
C ILE A 213 10.73 7.71 -11.07
N GLU A 214 11.83 7.83 -11.79
CA GLU A 214 12.11 7.01 -12.97
C GLU A 214 12.60 5.61 -12.58
N CYS A 215 12.66 4.70 -13.56
CA CYS A 215 13.23 3.38 -13.34
C CYS A 215 14.67 3.47 -12.85
N TYR A 216 15.01 2.66 -11.87
CA TYR A 216 16.40 2.45 -11.50
C TYR A 216 17.15 1.77 -12.65
N PRO A 217 18.42 2.14 -12.89
CA PRO A 217 19.22 1.55 -13.94
C PRO A 217 19.27 0.02 -13.79
N THR A 218 19.14 -0.67 -14.91
CA THR A 218 19.39 -2.10 -14.99
C THR A 218 20.90 -2.33 -15.16
N MET A 219 21.42 -3.51 -14.81
CA MET A 219 22.84 -3.83 -14.96
C MET A 219 23.34 -3.66 -16.41
N GLU A 220 22.47 -3.81 -17.43
CA GLU A 220 22.79 -3.54 -18.83
C GLU A 220 23.19 -2.09 -19.09
N LYS A 221 22.62 -1.13 -18.32
CA LYS A 221 22.97 0.29 -18.43
C LYS A 221 24.19 0.71 -17.61
N LEU A 222 24.67 -0.16 -16.73
CA LEU A 222 25.86 0.08 -15.92
C LEU A 222 27.15 -0.47 -16.58
N ASN A 223 27.01 -1.27 -17.63
CA ASN A 223 28.13 -1.88 -18.37
C ASN A 223 28.47 -1.14 -19.67
N LEU A 224 28.05 0.13 -19.81
CA LEU A 224 28.43 1.01 -20.93
C LEU A 224 29.46 2.04 -20.47
#